data_98ab214bc475b9d8e66e866aeac0a048
#
_entry.id   98ab214bc475b9d8e66e866aeac0a048
#
_cell.length_a   1.000
_cell.length_b   1.000
_cell.length_c   1.000
_cell.angle_alpha   90.00
_cell.angle_beta   90.00
_cell.angle_gamma   90.00
#
_symmetry.space_group_name_H-M   'P 1'
#
loop_
_entity.id
_entity.type
_entity.pdbx_description
1 polymer ?
#
loop_
_entity_poly.entity_id
_entity_poly.type
_entity_poly.pdbx_seq_one_letter_code
_entity_poly.pdbx_strand_id
1 'polypeptide(L)'
;MARRVMVLLLLAGCGLGAAAAMAEDPKSIGIYSDWEAVTVKDAKGKVCYITSNPKKADAAVKNRQKAYAMVTHRPAEKTFDVVSFVAGYNYKDGSKVVVDIDNEKLTLYTAGNAAWAWDNPTADDQASDKKLVDAMRKGTSMTVHGTTARGTETTDSYSLIGFNKAYAAIGTACGVKVVPLATAAPAAE
;
A
#
# COMPACT_ATOMS: atom_id res chain seq x y z
N MET A 1 6.45 20.30 77.49
CA MET A 1 7.50 19.74 76.58
C MET A 1 6.82 18.68 75.72
N ALA A 2 6.41 19.00 74.49
CA ALA A 2 5.69 18.09 73.60
C ALA A 2 6.58 17.76 72.42
N ARG A 3 6.96 16.49 72.29
CA ARG A 3 7.86 15.94 71.27
C ARG A 3 7.02 15.53 70.06
N ARG A 4 7.12 16.28 68.95
CA ARG A 4 6.46 15.95 67.69
C ARG A 4 7.28 14.88 66.95
N VAL A 5 6.70 13.70 66.71
CA VAL A 5 7.23 12.65 65.85
C VAL A 5 6.74 12.93 64.44
N MET A 6 7.69 13.18 63.54
CA MET A 6 7.46 13.43 62.10
C MET A 6 7.58 12.06 61.39
N VAL A 7 6.47 11.52 60.91
CA VAL A 7 6.43 10.29 60.09
C VAL A 7 6.63 10.68 58.62
N LEU A 8 7.79 10.29 58.03
CA LEU A 8 8.04 10.40 56.61
C LEU A 8 7.35 9.24 55.89
N LEU A 9 6.34 9.54 55.10
CA LEU A 9 5.78 8.60 54.12
C LEU A 9 6.63 8.62 52.85
N LEU A 10 7.37 7.54 52.61
CA LEU A 10 8.04 7.29 51.33
C LEU A 10 7.00 6.75 50.32
N LEU A 11 6.53 7.57 49.41
CA LEU A 11 5.78 7.19 48.23
C LEU A 11 6.74 6.58 47.20
N ALA A 12 6.76 5.25 47.12
CA ALA A 12 7.43 4.53 46.02
C ALA A 12 6.58 4.66 44.78
N GLY A 13 6.90 5.59 43.91
CA GLY A 13 6.32 5.75 42.58
C GLY A 13 6.77 4.62 41.67
N CYS A 14 5.89 3.62 41.45
CA CYS A 14 6.08 2.57 40.45
C CYS A 14 5.80 3.18 39.06
N GLY A 15 6.84 3.70 38.40
CA GLY A 15 6.74 4.16 37.02
C GLY A 15 6.59 2.97 36.08
N LEU A 16 5.34 2.70 35.61
CA LEU A 16 5.14 1.84 34.46
C LEU A 16 5.68 2.56 33.21
N GLY A 17 6.91 2.25 32.86
CA GLY A 17 7.48 2.64 31.56
C GLY A 17 6.73 1.87 30.45
N ALA A 18 5.84 2.54 29.74
CA ALA A 18 5.31 2.04 28.48
C ALA A 18 6.49 1.91 27.50
N ALA A 19 6.96 0.70 27.25
CA ALA A 19 7.90 0.43 26.18
C ALA A 19 7.21 0.79 24.86
N ALA A 20 7.65 1.88 24.21
CA ALA A 20 7.24 2.19 22.84
C ALA A 20 7.71 1.02 21.96
N ALA A 21 6.76 0.29 21.38
CA ALA A 21 7.07 -0.75 20.41
C ALA A 21 7.74 -0.09 19.20
N MET A 22 9.05 -0.29 19.08
CA MET A 22 9.81 0.20 17.93
C MET A 22 9.36 -0.59 16.71
N ALA A 23 9.04 0.09 15.62
CA ALA A 23 8.83 -0.56 14.33
C ALA A 23 10.16 -1.22 13.90
N GLU A 24 10.09 -2.47 13.45
CA GLU A 24 11.26 -3.13 12.86
C GLU A 24 11.55 -2.56 11.47
N ASP A 25 12.83 -2.57 11.06
CA ASP A 25 13.20 -2.15 9.71
C ASP A 25 12.54 -3.04 8.65
N PRO A 26 12.07 -2.48 7.53
CA PRO A 26 11.52 -3.24 6.42
C PRO A 26 12.55 -4.24 5.88
N LYS A 27 12.13 -5.52 5.76
CA LYS A 27 12.96 -6.60 5.23
C LYS A 27 12.44 -7.03 3.86
N SER A 28 13.26 -6.88 2.83
CA SER A 28 13.00 -7.47 1.52
C SER A 28 13.01 -9.00 1.62
N ILE A 29 11.98 -9.64 1.08
CA ILE A 29 11.85 -11.10 1.00
C ILE A 29 11.98 -11.61 -0.43
N GLY A 30 12.12 -10.72 -1.40
CA GLY A 30 12.42 -11.03 -2.79
C GLY A 30 12.11 -9.90 -3.74
N ILE A 31 12.85 -9.87 -4.85
CA ILE A 31 12.63 -9.00 -6.00
C ILE A 31 12.19 -9.88 -7.16
N TYR A 32 11.05 -9.57 -7.73
CA TYR A 32 10.40 -10.31 -8.81
C TYR A 32 10.20 -9.39 -10.01
N SER A 33 11.20 -9.32 -10.86
CA SER A 33 11.26 -8.36 -11.98
C SER A 33 11.07 -6.91 -11.51
N ASP A 34 9.91 -6.31 -11.75
CA ASP A 34 9.63 -4.91 -11.43
C ASP A 34 8.95 -4.70 -10.07
N TRP A 35 8.75 -5.78 -9.29
CA TRP A 35 8.08 -5.76 -8.00
C TRP A 35 8.97 -6.31 -6.89
N GLU A 36 9.04 -5.61 -5.78
CA GLU A 36 9.72 -6.04 -4.56
C GLU A 36 8.68 -6.46 -3.51
N ALA A 37 8.92 -7.61 -2.87
CA ALA A 37 8.13 -8.09 -1.76
C ALA A 37 8.87 -7.82 -0.44
N VAL A 38 8.17 -7.26 0.53
CA VAL A 38 8.74 -6.76 1.79
C VAL A 38 7.87 -7.19 2.96
N THR A 39 8.52 -7.48 4.09
CA THR A 39 7.86 -7.64 5.39
C THR A 39 8.39 -6.60 6.37
N VAL A 40 7.53 -6.14 7.25
CA VAL A 40 7.87 -5.26 8.36
C VAL A 40 6.98 -5.63 9.55
N LYS A 41 7.40 -5.29 10.75
CA LYS A 41 6.58 -5.39 11.94
C LYS A 41 6.38 -4.01 12.53
N ASP A 42 5.14 -3.59 12.66
CA ASP A 42 4.75 -2.37 13.35
C ASP A 42 4.14 -2.70 14.72
N ALA A 43 3.65 -1.68 15.43
CA ALA A 43 3.05 -1.83 16.75
C ALA A 43 1.82 -2.75 16.78
N LYS A 44 1.15 -2.94 15.63
CA LYS A 44 -0.05 -3.78 15.49
C LYS A 44 0.27 -5.19 15.02
N GLY A 45 1.49 -5.45 14.52
CA GLY A 45 1.92 -6.78 14.10
C GLY A 45 2.63 -6.81 12.75
N LYS A 46 2.64 -7.99 12.13
CA LYS A 46 3.29 -8.19 10.83
C LYS A 46 2.50 -7.52 9.72
N VAL A 47 3.23 -6.81 8.84
CA VAL A 47 2.74 -6.21 7.59
C VAL A 47 3.56 -6.78 6.45
N CYS A 48 2.90 -7.21 5.38
CA CYS A 48 3.56 -7.64 4.16
C CYS A 48 3.06 -6.79 3.00
N TYR A 49 3.96 -6.30 2.17
CA TYR A 49 3.57 -5.51 1.01
C TYR A 49 4.48 -5.78 -0.18
N ILE A 50 3.93 -5.56 -1.35
CA ILE A 50 4.71 -5.45 -2.58
C ILE A 50 4.73 -4.01 -3.03
N THR A 51 5.83 -3.60 -3.65
CA THR A 51 5.97 -2.23 -4.18
C THR A 51 6.67 -2.24 -5.52
N SER A 52 6.32 -1.27 -6.37
CA SER A 52 6.96 -1.01 -7.65
C SER A 52 7.04 0.49 -7.92
N ASN A 53 8.11 0.92 -8.57
CA ASN A 53 8.24 2.30 -9.04
C ASN A 53 7.77 2.37 -10.49
N PRO A 54 7.29 3.55 -10.96
CA PRO A 54 6.92 3.70 -12.36
C PRO A 54 8.15 3.50 -13.25
N LYS A 55 7.97 2.80 -14.36
CA LYS A 55 8.99 2.68 -15.44
C LYS A 55 9.19 4.03 -16.12
N LYS A 56 8.11 4.81 -16.20
CA LYS A 56 8.11 6.16 -16.71
C LYS A 56 7.25 7.02 -15.80
N ALA A 57 7.88 7.94 -15.08
CA ALA A 57 7.21 8.96 -14.28
C ALA A 57 7.06 10.24 -15.12
N ASP A 58 5.91 10.90 -14.95
CA ASP A 58 5.65 12.16 -15.64
C ASP A 58 6.64 13.25 -15.22
N ALA A 59 7.28 13.87 -16.18
CA ALA A 59 8.28 14.93 -15.99
C ALA A 59 7.68 16.32 -15.76
N ALA A 60 6.36 16.49 -15.91
CA ALA A 60 5.69 17.79 -15.76
C ALA A 60 5.79 18.34 -14.33
N VAL A 61 6.01 17.46 -13.32
CA VAL A 61 6.13 17.86 -11.91
C VAL A 61 7.61 18.00 -11.54
N LYS A 62 8.07 19.25 -11.41
CA LYS A 62 9.44 19.55 -10.94
C LYS A 62 9.59 19.18 -9.46
N ASN A 63 10.77 18.70 -9.06
CA ASN A 63 11.10 18.31 -7.69
C ASN A 63 10.13 17.28 -7.10
N ARG A 64 9.57 16.43 -7.95
CA ARG A 64 8.68 15.35 -7.56
C ARG A 64 9.41 14.35 -6.66
N GLN A 65 8.79 13.97 -5.54
CA GLN A 65 9.29 12.90 -4.69
C GLN A 65 9.08 11.55 -5.38
N LYS A 66 9.60 10.49 -4.77
CA LYS A 66 9.50 9.13 -5.31
C LYS A 66 8.03 8.70 -5.39
N ALA A 67 7.60 8.31 -6.59
CA ALA A 67 6.29 7.71 -6.82
C ALA A 67 6.41 6.18 -6.73
N TYR A 68 5.36 5.52 -6.24
CA TYR A 68 5.29 4.06 -6.21
C TYR A 68 3.86 3.55 -6.10
N ALA A 69 3.65 2.31 -6.57
CA ALA A 69 2.45 1.53 -6.32
C ALA A 69 2.72 0.51 -5.21
N MET A 70 1.71 0.18 -4.41
CA MET A 70 1.83 -0.76 -3.31
C MET A 70 0.56 -1.59 -3.14
N VAL A 71 0.71 -2.88 -2.79
CA VAL A 71 -0.37 -3.75 -2.31
C VAL A 71 0.03 -4.30 -0.96
N THR A 72 -0.83 -4.13 0.04
CA THR A 72 -0.51 -4.40 1.45
C THR A 72 -1.47 -5.40 2.09
N HIS A 73 -0.92 -6.31 2.89
CA HIS A 73 -1.65 -7.18 3.82
C HIS A 73 -1.29 -6.83 5.26
N ARG A 74 -2.30 -6.70 6.13
CA ARG A 74 -2.21 -6.49 7.57
C ARG A 74 -3.03 -7.54 8.31
N PRO A 75 -2.50 -8.77 8.52
CA PRO A 75 -3.28 -9.87 9.11
C PRO A 75 -3.85 -9.56 10.50
N ALA A 76 -3.10 -8.85 11.34
CA ALA A 76 -3.54 -8.46 12.68
C ALA A 76 -4.78 -7.54 12.67
N GLU A 77 -4.94 -6.74 11.61
CA GLU A 77 -6.08 -5.85 11.39
C GLU A 77 -7.15 -6.51 10.50
N LYS A 78 -6.94 -7.76 10.05
CA LYS A 78 -7.78 -8.47 9.07
C LYS A 78 -8.00 -7.68 7.78
N THR A 79 -7.02 -6.88 7.40
CA THR A 79 -7.04 -6.03 6.21
C THR A 79 -6.11 -6.62 5.16
N PHE A 80 -6.64 -6.88 3.97
CA PHE A 80 -5.92 -7.57 2.90
C PHE A 80 -6.13 -6.85 1.57
N ASP A 81 -5.16 -7.03 0.66
CA ASP A 81 -5.21 -6.54 -0.73
C ASP A 81 -5.30 -5.02 -0.88
N VAL A 82 -4.98 -4.24 0.16
CA VAL A 82 -5.08 -2.78 0.09
C VAL A 82 -4.13 -2.23 -0.95
N VAL A 83 -4.69 -1.65 -2.01
CA VAL A 83 -3.94 -1.03 -3.11
C VAL A 83 -3.81 0.46 -2.90
N SER A 84 -2.61 0.97 -3.05
CA SER A 84 -2.34 2.40 -3.00
C SER A 84 -1.32 2.83 -4.05
N PHE A 85 -1.50 4.06 -4.55
CA PHE A 85 -0.57 4.73 -5.45
C PHE A 85 -0.12 6.04 -4.82
N VAL A 86 1.16 6.12 -4.46
CA VAL A 86 1.77 7.35 -3.95
C VAL A 86 2.37 8.10 -5.13
N ALA A 87 1.89 9.33 -5.35
CA ALA A 87 2.26 10.10 -6.52
C ALA A 87 3.60 10.83 -6.40
N GLY A 88 4.11 11.04 -5.18
CA GLY A 88 5.27 11.89 -4.94
C GLY A 88 4.97 13.40 -5.00
N TYR A 89 3.70 13.77 -5.09
CA TYR A 89 3.15 15.13 -4.96
C TYR A 89 1.77 15.04 -4.32
N ASN A 90 1.22 16.16 -3.82
CA ASN A 90 -0.14 16.18 -3.33
C ASN A 90 -1.12 16.26 -4.51
N TYR A 91 -2.10 15.37 -4.50
CA TYR A 91 -3.21 15.42 -5.44
C TYR A 91 -4.09 16.65 -5.19
N LYS A 92 -4.81 17.08 -6.22
CA LYS A 92 -5.83 18.11 -6.09
C LYS A 92 -6.98 17.56 -5.23
N ASP A 93 -7.42 18.33 -4.24
CA ASP A 93 -8.51 17.93 -3.34
C ASP A 93 -9.77 17.56 -4.12
N GLY A 94 -10.36 16.42 -3.77
CA GLY A 94 -11.54 15.87 -4.42
C GLY A 94 -11.31 15.36 -5.86
N SER A 95 -10.07 15.40 -6.37
CA SER A 95 -9.77 14.77 -7.65
C SER A 95 -9.79 13.24 -7.53
N LYS A 96 -9.91 12.60 -8.68
CA LYS A 96 -9.82 11.14 -8.79
C LYS A 96 -8.54 10.76 -9.51
N VAL A 97 -8.07 9.55 -9.26
CA VAL A 97 -7.02 8.91 -10.05
C VAL A 97 -7.67 7.83 -10.90
N VAL A 98 -7.27 7.73 -12.15
CA VAL A 98 -7.70 6.67 -13.06
C VAL A 98 -6.52 5.75 -13.32
N VAL A 99 -6.70 4.46 -13.02
CA VAL A 99 -5.75 3.40 -13.37
C VAL A 99 -6.31 2.67 -14.59
N ASP A 100 -5.54 2.65 -15.67
CA ASP A 100 -5.87 1.96 -16.92
C ASP A 100 -5.01 0.70 -17.02
N ILE A 101 -5.65 -0.47 -17.07
CA ILE A 101 -5.01 -1.79 -17.21
C ILE A 101 -5.71 -2.51 -18.37
N ASP A 102 -5.00 -2.74 -19.47
CA ASP A 102 -5.52 -3.45 -20.65
C ASP A 102 -6.88 -2.91 -21.11
N ASN A 103 -7.04 -1.57 -21.17
CA ASN A 103 -8.27 -0.82 -21.48
C ASN A 103 -9.39 -0.89 -20.43
N GLU A 104 -9.20 -1.55 -19.30
CA GLU A 104 -10.09 -1.43 -18.15
C GLU A 104 -9.70 -0.21 -17.32
N LYS A 105 -10.60 0.77 -17.20
CA LYS A 105 -10.39 1.99 -16.42
C LYS A 105 -11.00 1.84 -15.05
N LEU A 106 -10.18 2.01 -14.02
CA LEU A 106 -10.54 1.86 -12.64
C LEU A 106 -10.30 3.19 -11.90
N THR A 107 -11.34 3.72 -11.27
CA THR A 107 -11.29 5.03 -10.60
C THR A 107 -11.03 4.86 -9.11
N LEU A 108 -10.09 5.65 -8.58
CA LEU A 108 -9.70 5.70 -7.18
C LEU A 108 -9.97 7.10 -6.61
N TYR A 109 -10.20 7.18 -5.31
CA TYR A 109 -10.23 8.48 -4.61
C TYR A 109 -8.82 8.89 -4.16
N THR A 110 -8.64 10.19 -3.89
CA THR A 110 -7.36 10.75 -3.44
C THR A 110 -7.44 11.23 -1.99
N ALA A 111 -6.34 11.03 -1.27
CA ALA A 111 -6.14 11.56 0.08
C ALA A 111 -4.66 12.00 0.21
N GLY A 112 -4.42 13.30 0.29
CA GLY A 112 -3.08 13.87 0.34
C GLY A 112 -2.26 13.53 -0.92
N ASN A 113 -1.16 12.79 -0.76
CA ASN A 113 -0.29 12.36 -1.84
C ASN A 113 -0.55 10.93 -2.34
N ALA A 114 -1.59 10.28 -1.84
CA ALA A 114 -1.92 8.90 -2.18
C ALA A 114 -3.33 8.78 -2.79
N ALA A 115 -3.49 7.78 -3.66
CA ALA A 115 -4.79 7.35 -4.20
C ALA A 115 -5.08 5.93 -3.73
N TRP A 116 -6.38 5.65 -3.45
CA TRP A 116 -6.86 4.43 -2.83
C TRP A 116 -8.10 3.91 -3.53
N ALA A 117 -8.30 2.60 -3.51
CA ALA A 117 -9.54 1.99 -3.92
C ALA A 117 -10.69 2.32 -2.95
N TRP A 118 -11.94 2.19 -3.40
CA TRP A 118 -13.11 2.44 -2.59
C TRP A 118 -13.45 1.21 -1.75
N ASP A 119 -13.69 1.39 -0.45
CA ASP A 119 -14.14 0.30 0.43
C ASP A 119 -15.53 -0.21 0.02
N ASN A 120 -16.37 0.68 -0.49
CA ASN A 120 -17.72 0.36 -0.95
C ASN A 120 -18.03 1.14 -2.24
N PRO A 121 -17.62 0.63 -3.41
CA PRO A 121 -17.83 1.32 -4.68
C PRO A 121 -19.34 1.38 -5.02
N THR A 122 -19.82 2.58 -5.39
CA THR A 122 -21.22 2.84 -5.75
C THR A 122 -21.45 3.04 -7.25
N ALA A 123 -20.38 3.14 -8.03
CA ALA A 123 -20.42 3.29 -9.48
C ALA A 123 -19.50 2.26 -10.16
N ASP A 124 -19.82 1.89 -11.39
CA ASP A 124 -19.12 0.83 -12.13
C ASP A 124 -17.65 1.15 -12.42
N ASP A 125 -17.31 2.45 -12.55
CA ASP A 125 -15.95 2.92 -12.78
C ASP A 125 -15.09 2.96 -11.50
N GLN A 126 -15.72 2.85 -10.32
CA GLN A 126 -14.99 2.84 -9.05
C GLN A 126 -14.38 1.46 -8.79
N ALA A 127 -13.14 1.45 -8.34
CA ALA A 127 -12.42 0.23 -8.01
C ALA A 127 -12.54 -0.12 -6.54
N SER A 128 -12.81 -1.41 -6.24
CA SER A 128 -12.46 -2.01 -4.95
C SER A 128 -11.03 -2.54 -5.01
N ASP A 129 -10.40 -2.74 -3.84
CA ASP A 129 -9.07 -3.35 -3.75
C ASP A 129 -9.02 -4.69 -4.50
N LYS A 130 -10.03 -5.54 -4.31
CA LYS A 130 -10.12 -6.82 -5.01
C LYS A 130 -10.17 -6.67 -6.53
N LYS A 131 -10.98 -5.74 -7.05
CA LYS A 131 -11.09 -5.49 -8.49
C LYS A 131 -9.76 -5.03 -9.07
N LEU A 132 -9.06 -4.13 -8.37
CA LEU A 132 -7.71 -3.68 -8.76
C LEU A 132 -6.69 -4.82 -8.77
N VAL A 133 -6.60 -5.59 -7.68
CA VAL A 133 -5.67 -6.72 -7.60
C VAL A 133 -5.96 -7.74 -8.70
N ASP A 134 -7.23 -8.07 -8.96
CA ASP A 134 -7.60 -9.01 -10.02
C ASP A 134 -7.19 -8.50 -11.42
N ALA A 135 -7.33 -7.19 -11.69
CA ALA A 135 -6.88 -6.58 -12.94
C ALA A 135 -5.34 -6.57 -13.03
N MET A 136 -4.64 -6.15 -11.96
CA MET A 136 -3.17 -6.13 -11.92
C MET A 136 -2.57 -7.53 -12.08
N ARG A 137 -3.24 -8.57 -11.60
CA ARG A 137 -2.79 -9.96 -11.74
C ARG A 137 -2.89 -10.49 -13.17
N LYS A 138 -3.82 -9.98 -13.97
CA LYS A 138 -4.07 -10.38 -15.37
C LYS A 138 -3.27 -9.55 -16.36
N GLY A 139 -3.06 -8.27 -16.03
CA GLY A 139 -2.39 -7.30 -16.91
C GLY A 139 -0.89 -7.48 -17.00
N THR A 140 -0.29 -6.83 -17.98
CA THR A 140 1.17 -6.76 -18.18
C THR A 140 1.74 -5.37 -17.88
N SER A 141 0.92 -4.35 -17.96
CA SER A 141 1.25 -2.96 -17.67
C SER A 141 0.03 -2.20 -17.17
N MET A 142 0.27 -1.09 -16.51
CA MET A 142 -0.77 -0.16 -16.12
C MET A 142 -0.30 1.29 -16.29
N THR A 143 -1.27 2.17 -16.51
CA THR A 143 -1.06 3.62 -16.57
C THR A 143 -1.89 4.29 -15.48
N VAL A 144 -1.28 5.18 -14.72
CA VAL A 144 -1.91 5.89 -13.60
C VAL A 144 -2.00 7.37 -13.95
N HIS A 145 -3.22 7.87 -14.06
CA HIS A 145 -3.52 9.27 -14.39
C HIS A 145 -4.00 10.00 -13.13
N GLY A 146 -3.35 11.12 -12.83
CA GLY A 146 -3.69 11.93 -11.66
C GLY A 146 -3.59 13.42 -11.94
N THR A 147 -4.07 14.23 -11.00
CA THR A 147 -4.01 15.70 -11.10
C THR A 147 -3.33 16.24 -9.84
N THR A 148 -2.28 17.05 -10.02
CA THR A 148 -1.59 17.70 -8.89
C THR A 148 -2.46 18.75 -8.22
N ALA A 149 -2.13 19.16 -6.98
CA ALA A 149 -2.80 20.26 -6.29
C ALA A 149 -2.81 21.59 -7.08
N ARG A 150 -1.90 21.74 -8.04
CA ARG A 150 -1.82 22.91 -8.94
C ARG A 150 -2.65 22.74 -10.22
N GLY A 151 -3.32 21.61 -10.41
CA GLY A 151 -4.12 21.32 -11.59
C GLY A 151 -3.34 20.74 -12.78
N THR A 152 -2.07 20.40 -12.62
CA THR A 152 -1.29 19.72 -13.67
C THR A 152 -1.69 18.26 -13.75
N GLU A 153 -2.09 17.79 -14.92
CA GLU A 153 -2.33 16.35 -15.18
C GLU A 153 -1.01 15.61 -15.28
N THR A 154 -1.00 14.38 -14.82
CA THR A 154 0.19 13.52 -14.84
C THR A 154 -0.17 12.12 -15.28
N THR A 155 0.80 11.44 -15.88
CA THR A 155 0.68 10.07 -16.36
C THR A 155 1.93 9.29 -15.99
N ASP A 156 1.76 8.26 -15.15
CA ASP A 156 2.82 7.34 -14.75
C ASP A 156 2.57 5.95 -15.33
N SER A 157 3.58 5.34 -15.93
CA SER A 157 3.46 3.98 -16.46
C SER A 157 4.22 2.99 -15.59
N TYR A 158 3.57 1.89 -15.23
CA TYR A 158 4.11 0.80 -14.43
C TYR A 158 4.11 -0.50 -15.21
N SER A 159 5.08 -1.36 -14.92
CA SER A 159 5.07 -2.74 -15.37
C SER A 159 4.37 -3.62 -14.33
N LEU A 160 3.59 -4.60 -14.79
CA LEU A 160 3.01 -5.64 -13.95
C LEU A 160 3.79 -6.96 -14.03
N ILE A 161 4.94 -6.97 -14.74
CA ILE A 161 5.82 -8.13 -14.84
C ILE A 161 6.40 -8.43 -13.46
N GLY A 162 6.15 -9.64 -12.96
CA GLY A 162 6.58 -10.06 -11.61
C GLY A 162 5.53 -9.87 -10.53
N PHE A 163 4.46 -9.11 -10.78
CA PHE A 163 3.39 -8.85 -9.81
C PHE A 163 2.88 -10.12 -9.14
N ASN A 164 2.46 -11.12 -9.92
CA ASN A 164 1.90 -12.37 -9.40
C ASN A 164 2.86 -13.13 -8.48
N LYS A 165 4.17 -13.16 -8.81
CA LYS A 165 5.19 -13.82 -7.98
C LYS A 165 5.41 -13.06 -6.66
N ALA A 166 5.52 -11.73 -6.72
CA ALA A 166 5.66 -10.88 -5.55
C ALA A 166 4.42 -10.96 -4.64
N TYR A 167 3.22 -10.92 -5.23
CA TYR A 167 1.95 -11.04 -4.53
C TYR A 167 1.80 -12.40 -3.82
N ALA A 168 2.17 -13.50 -4.47
CA ALA A 168 2.19 -14.82 -3.86
C ALA A 168 3.19 -14.89 -2.69
N ALA A 169 4.36 -14.24 -2.81
CA ALA A 169 5.37 -14.19 -1.75
C ALA A 169 4.85 -13.49 -0.49
N ILE A 170 4.19 -12.33 -0.62
CA ILE A 170 3.60 -11.65 0.55
C ILE A 170 2.40 -12.41 1.11
N GLY A 171 1.61 -13.07 0.27
CA GLY A 171 0.54 -13.96 0.71
C GLY A 171 1.09 -15.07 1.62
N THR A 172 2.13 -15.77 1.17
CA THR A 172 2.82 -16.80 1.97
C THR A 172 3.40 -16.21 3.27
N ALA A 173 4.08 -15.07 3.19
CA ALA A 173 4.71 -14.44 4.35
C ALA A 173 3.71 -13.98 5.41
N CYS A 174 2.53 -13.55 5.00
CA CYS A 174 1.45 -13.10 5.88
C CYS A 174 0.34 -14.14 6.13
N GLY A 175 0.49 -15.38 5.64
CA GLY A 175 -0.50 -16.44 5.85
C GLY A 175 -1.83 -16.19 5.12
N VAL A 176 -1.81 -15.42 4.03
CA VAL A 176 -2.97 -15.13 3.19
C VAL A 176 -3.02 -16.12 2.03
N LYS A 177 -4.15 -16.78 1.83
CA LYS A 177 -4.34 -17.66 0.67
C LYS A 177 -4.46 -16.84 -0.60
N VAL A 178 -3.44 -16.91 -1.45
CA VAL A 178 -3.48 -16.38 -2.81
C VAL A 178 -3.96 -17.51 -3.73
N VAL A 179 -5.16 -17.34 -4.32
CA VAL A 179 -5.67 -18.31 -5.30
C VAL A 179 -4.87 -18.13 -6.59
N PRO A 180 -4.26 -19.19 -7.17
CA PRO A 180 -3.61 -19.10 -8.46
C PRO A 180 -4.58 -18.59 -9.53
N LEU A 181 -4.09 -17.76 -10.47
CA LEU A 181 -4.89 -17.49 -11.69
C LEU A 181 -5.08 -18.82 -12.40
N ALA A 182 -6.32 -19.10 -12.80
CA ALA A 182 -6.57 -20.20 -13.71
C ALA A 182 -5.70 -19.96 -14.96
N THR A 183 -4.76 -20.87 -15.24
CA THR A 183 -4.04 -20.87 -16.52
C THR A 183 -5.11 -20.99 -17.60
N ALA A 184 -5.18 -20.00 -18.51
CA ALA A 184 -5.99 -20.14 -19.69
C ALA A 184 -5.63 -21.48 -20.35
N ALA A 185 -6.61 -22.37 -20.51
CA ALA A 185 -6.39 -23.61 -21.25
C ALA A 185 -5.83 -23.21 -22.62
N PRO A 186 -4.81 -23.93 -23.14
CA PRO A 186 -4.33 -23.66 -24.50
C PRO A 186 -5.55 -23.76 -25.44
N ALA A 187 -5.70 -22.75 -26.29
CA ALA A 187 -6.72 -22.80 -27.34
C ALA A 187 -6.50 -24.10 -28.11
N ALA A 188 -7.53 -24.94 -28.17
CA ALA A 188 -7.51 -26.15 -29.01
C ALA A 188 -7.40 -25.68 -30.46
N GLU A 189 -6.30 -26.08 -31.15
CA GLU A 189 -6.13 -25.94 -32.59
C GLU A 189 -7.11 -26.84 -33.34
#